data_e054802e3cca179647f139244efb7f85
#
_entry.id   e054802e3cca179647f139244efb7f85
#
_cell.length_a   1.000
_cell.length_b   1.000
_cell.length_c   1.000
_cell.angle_alpha   90.00
_cell.angle_beta   90.00
_cell.angle_gamma   90.00
#
_symmetry.space_group_name_H-M   'P 1'
#
loop_
_entity.id
_entity.type
_entity.pdbx_description
1 polymer ?
#
loop_
_entity_poly.entity_id
_entity_poly.type
_entity_poly.pdbx_seq_one_letter_code
_entity_poly.pdbx_strand_id
1 'polypeptide(L)'
;MSSIGELKILYVEDDLFAQEEMQHFLKDKVKKVFVASNGREGIESFEFRMPDIVIADILMPVMDGISMIKELKQINNKAHIVITTSVNSVDTVLEAVDLGIDNYIVKPLDFAELELKLNKIGDAIQIENGKKRGRLDLLENKNRIEDSIKKDFVKIYKEYTGKGPRETVVQLLGDEVKLTVFDALTTMESSLLKSPKNFEIVRQMRNVVYEAVAETMTGIISDSIGYRFAYEKSNINLKKGMEQIVFKIVD
;
A
#
# COMPACT_ATOMS: atom_id res chain seq x y z
N MET A 1 14.21 5.76 16.46
CA MET A 1 14.38 6.98 15.62
C MET A 1 13.02 7.62 15.50
N SER A 2 12.92 8.95 15.49
CA SER A 2 11.64 9.65 15.31
C SER A 2 11.11 9.38 13.90
N SER A 3 9.81 9.05 13.76
CA SER A 3 9.17 8.76 12.47
C SER A 3 9.09 9.97 11.53
N ILE A 4 9.33 11.18 12.06
CA ILE A 4 9.34 12.43 11.28
C ILE A 4 10.74 12.90 10.84
N GLY A 5 11.83 12.20 11.23
CA GLY A 5 13.21 12.62 10.97
C GLY A 5 13.56 12.86 9.50
N GLU A 6 12.93 12.13 8.58
CA GLU A 6 13.15 12.28 7.13
C GLU A 6 12.11 13.15 6.43
N LEU A 7 11.14 13.73 7.17
CA LEU A 7 10.04 14.47 6.59
C LEU A 7 10.35 15.96 6.44
N LYS A 8 9.73 16.59 5.44
CA LYS A 8 9.69 18.02 5.22
C LYS A 8 8.38 18.58 5.75
N ILE A 9 8.45 19.62 6.58
CA ILE A 9 7.28 20.29 7.16
C ILE A 9 7.20 21.71 6.63
N LEU A 10 6.00 22.13 6.24
CA LEU A 10 5.66 23.53 5.97
C LEU A 10 4.82 24.04 7.13
N TYR A 11 5.28 25.11 7.77
CA TYR A 11 4.52 25.84 8.80
C TYR A 11 4.03 27.17 8.25
N VAL A 12 2.72 27.39 8.32
CA VAL A 12 2.06 28.59 7.80
C VAL A 12 1.43 29.34 8.97
N GLU A 13 1.97 30.53 9.25
CA GLU A 13 1.66 31.33 10.44
C GLU A 13 2.06 32.77 10.14
N ASP A 14 1.24 33.76 10.48
CA ASP A 14 1.55 35.16 10.24
C ASP A 14 2.37 35.80 11.36
N ASP A 15 2.38 35.22 12.55
CA ASP A 15 3.20 35.69 13.67
C ASP A 15 4.64 35.20 13.54
N LEU A 16 5.58 36.14 13.35
CA LEU A 16 7.01 35.84 13.19
C LEU A 16 7.63 35.16 14.41
N PHE A 17 7.19 35.52 15.62
CA PHE A 17 7.69 34.89 16.83
C PHE A 17 7.28 33.42 16.91
N ALA A 18 6.03 33.14 16.62
CA ALA A 18 5.52 31.76 16.53
C ALA A 18 6.24 30.95 15.43
N GLN A 19 6.57 31.58 14.27
CA GLN A 19 7.39 30.95 13.24
C GLN A 19 8.79 30.58 13.75
N GLU A 20 9.47 31.48 14.43
CA GLU A 20 10.81 31.23 14.98
C GLU A 20 10.79 30.13 16.06
N GLU A 21 9.79 30.14 16.94
CA GLU A 21 9.62 29.15 17.99
C GLU A 21 9.38 27.74 17.39
N MET A 22 8.49 27.63 16.39
CA MET A 22 8.24 26.38 15.70
C MET A 22 9.46 25.88 14.91
N GLN A 23 10.15 26.77 14.22
CA GLN A 23 11.41 26.41 13.54
C GLN A 23 12.45 25.87 14.52
N HIS A 24 12.61 26.53 15.68
CA HIS A 24 13.53 26.09 16.71
C HIS A 24 13.14 24.69 17.25
N PHE A 25 11.85 24.48 17.51
CA PHE A 25 11.34 23.21 18.02
C PHE A 25 11.56 22.06 17.04
N LEU A 26 11.37 22.29 15.74
CA LEU A 26 11.44 21.24 14.70
C LEU A 26 12.86 21.04 14.13
N LYS A 27 13.80 21.96 14.36
CA LYS A 27 15.12 22.03 13.69
C LYS A 27 15.88 20.71 13.66
N ASP A 28 15.95 20.02 14.79
CA ASP A 28 16.72 18.77 14.93
C ASP A 28 15.83 17.50 14.89
N LYS A 29 14.55 17.68 14.63
CA LYS A 29 13.55 16.60 14.65
C LYS A 29 13.09 16.17 13.26
N VAL A 30 13.24 17.04 12.26
CA VAL A 30 12.77 16.80 10.91
C VAL A 30 13.84 17.14 9.87
N LYS A 31 13.70 16.61 8.67
CA LYS A 31 14.65 16.84 7.58
C LYS A 31 14.73 18.31 7.17
N LYS A 32 13.59 18.99 7.09
CA LYS A 32 13.52 20.40 6.69
C LYS A 32 12.22 21.04 7.16
N VAL A 33 12.33 22.27 7.65
CA VAL A 33 11.19 23.16 7.93
C VAL A 33 11.18 24.28 6.90
N PHE A 34 10.02 24.55 6.34
CA PHE A 34 9.70 25.73 5.54
C PHE A 34 8.69 26.56 6.29
N VAL A 35 8.69 27.86 6.09
CA VAL A 35 7.69 28.78 6.67
C VAL A 35 7.05 29.62 5.59
N ALA A 36 5.81 30.04 5.83
CA ALA A 36 5.06 30.98 5.05
C ALA A 36 4.23 31.85 5.99
N SER A 37 3.98 33.10 5.61
CA SER A 37 3.35 34.09 6.48
C SER A 37 1.85 34.28 6.21
N ASN A 38 1.28 33.59 5.26
CA ASN A 38 -0.15 33.56 4.91
C ASN A 38 -0.48 32.39 4.01
N GLY A 39 -1.78 32.14 3.80
CA GLY A 39 -2.20 31.00 3.00
C GLY A 39 -1.76 31.03 1.54
N ARG A 40 -1.60 32.21 0.91
CA ARG A 40 -1.12 32.32 -0.48
C ARG A 40 0.34 31.88 -0.59
N GLU A 41 1.20 32.37 0.25
CA GLU A 41 2.60 31.91 0.33
C GLU A 41 2.68 30.43 0.71
N GLY A 42 1.76 29.96 1.54
CA GLY A 42 1.61 28.55 1.90
C GLY A 42 1.40 27.66 0.69
N ILE A 43 0.47 28.03 -0.21
CA ILE A 43 0.20 27.30 -1.46
C ILE A 43 1.44 27.29 -2.37
N GLU A 44 2.05 28.44 -2.62
CA GLU A 44 3.24 28.56 -3.45
C GLU A 44 4.40 27.70 -2.90
N SER A 45 4.60 27.75 -1.58
CA SER A 45 5.61 26.95 -0.90
C SER A 45 5.29 25.45 -1.01
N PHE A 46 4.02 25.06 -0.89
CA PHE A 46 3.58 23.67 -1.03
C PHE A 46 3.88 23.11 -2.42
N GLU A 47 3.52 23.83 -3.48
CA GLU A 47 3.76 23.41 -4.85
C GLU A 47 5.26 23.27 -5.17
N PHE A 48 6.06 24.23 -4.73
CA PHE A 48 7.50 24.26 -5.04
C PHE A 48 8.34 23.31 -4.16
N ARG A 49 8.00 23.19 -2.88
CA ARG A 49 8.80 22.44 -1.89
C ARG A 49 8.32 21.00 -1.70
N MET A 50 7.05 20.73 -2.02
CA MET A 50 6.42 19.44 -1.82
C MET A 50 6.64 18.89 -0.39
N PRO A 51 6.15 19.59 0.65
CA PRO A 51 6.28 19.13 2.03
C PRO A 51 5.43 17.87 2.25
N ASP A 52 5.86 17.07 3.22
CA ASP A 52 5.14 15.85 3.61
C ASP A 52 3.98 16.18 4.56
N ILE A 53 4.15 17.21 5.41
CA ILE A 53 3.14 17.68 6.36
C ILE A 53 3.05 19.20 6.27
N VAL A 54 1.83 19.73 6.32
CA VAL A 54 1.54 21.17 6.49
C VAL A 54 0.96 21.39 7.88
N ILE A 55 1.54 22.32 8.64
CA ILE A 55 0.98 22.83 9.89
C ILE A 55 0.54 24.26 9.60
N ALA A 56 -0.70 24.63 9.87
CA ALA A 56 -1.22 25.94 9.51
C ALA A 56 -2.13 26.55 10.57
N ASP A 57 -1.97 27.85 10.81
CA ASP A 57 -2.98 28.61 11.53
C ASP A 57 -4.23 28.82 10.65
N ILE A 58 -5.36 28.92 11.28
CA ILE A 58 -6.64 29.27 10.61
C ILE A 58 -6.70 30.76 10.33
N LEU A 59 -6.35 31.59 11.30
CA LEU A 59 -6.51 33.04 11.22
C LEU A 59 -5.24 33.72 10.72
N MET A 60 -5.21 34.02 9.45
CA MET A 60 -4.08 34.70 8.81
C MET A 60 -4.59 35.76 7.83
N PRO A 61 -3.81 36.86 7.63
CA PRO A 61 -4.13 37.85 6.61
C PRO A 61 -3.96 37.30 5.20
N VAL A 62 -4.47 38.01 4.19
CA VAL A 62 -4.40 37.72 2.76
C VAL A 62 -5.23 36.49 2.36
N MET A 63 -4.95 35.34 2.95
CA MET A 63 -5.70 34.11 2.78
C MET A 63 -5.66 33.33 4.10
N ASP A 64 -6.84 32.99 4.61
CA ASP A 64 -7.01 32.19 5.82
C ASP A 64 -6.62 30.72 5.61
N GLY A 65 -6.40 29.98 6.72
CA GLY A 65 -5.98 28.59 6.68
C GLY A 65 -7.00 27.64 6.05
N ILE A 66 -8.31 27.87 6.25
CA ILE A 66 -9.36 27.02 5.69
C ILE A 66 -9.41 27.17 4.15
N SER A 67 -9.36 28.42 3.65
CA SER A 67 -9.27 28.69 2.21
C SER A 67 -8.03 28.07 1.59
N MET A 68 -6.89 28.18 2.25
CA MET A 68 -5.64 27.52 1.83
C MET A 68 -5.78 26.00 1.75
N ILE A 69 -6.34 25.37 2.78
CA ILE A 69 -6.52 23.91 2.83
C ILE A 69 -7.42 23.43 1.69
N LYS A 70 -8.50 24.14 1.37
CA LYS A 70 -9.36 23.82 0.23
C LYS A 70 -8.57 23.77 -1.09
N GLU A 71 -7.70 24.75 -1.34
CA GLU A 71 -6.85 24.77 -2.52
C GLU A 71 -5.78 23.65 -2.47
N LEU A 72 -5.12 23.46 -1.34
CA LEU A 72 -4.12 22.38 -1.17
C LEU A 72 -4.70 20.99 -1.43
N LYS A 73 -5.92 20.72 -0.96
CA LYS A 73 -6.59 19.43 -1.20
C LYS A 73 -7.01 19.23 -2.66
N GLN A 74 -7.17 20.28 -3.45
CA GLN A 74 -7.35 20.17 -4.91
C GLN A 74 -6.04 19.85 -5.62
N ILE A 75 -4.92 20.38 -5.14
CA ILE A 75 -3.58 20.07 -5.67
C ILE A 75 -3.17 18.64 -5.29
N ASN A 76 -3.33 18.29 -4.03
CA ASN A 76 -3.05 16.96 -3.50
C ASN A 76 -4.05 16.59 -2.39
N ASN A 77 -5.05 15.77 -2.71
CA ASN A 77 -6.07 15.35 -1.75
C ASN A 77 -5.53 14.49 -0.59
N LYS A 78 -4.31 13.97 -0.73
CA LYS A 78 -3.60 13.18 0.30
C LYS A 78 -2.61 14.01 1.13
N ALA A 79 -2.58 15.33 0.96
CA ALA A 79 -1.71 16.17 1.76
C ALA A 79 -2.05 16.02 3.26
N HIS A 80 -1.03 15.74 4.08
CA HIS A 80 -1.19 15.65 5.53
C HIS A 80 -1.21 17.06 6.12
N ILE A 81 -2.26 17.38 6.87
CA ILE A 81 -2.51 18.72 7.37
C ILE A 81 -2.84 18.68 8.86
N VAL A 82 -2.13 19.49 9.61
CA VAL A 82 -2.40 19.77 11.03
C VAL A 82 -2.77 21.25 11.16
N ILE A 83 -3.90 21.55 11.78
CA ILE A 83 -4.31 22.92 12.06
C ILE A 83 -3.86 23.33 13.45
N THR A 84 -3.35 24.56 13.56
CA THR A 84 -3.19 25.26 14.84
C THR A 84 -4.18 26.41 14.88
N THR A 85 -4.86 26.63 16.00
CA THR A 85 -5.88 27.66 16.07
C THR A 85 -6.12 28.21 17.47
N SER A 86 -6.34 29.51 17.57
CA SER A 86 -6.87 30.18 18.78
C SER A 86 -8.42 30.18 18.81
N VAL A 87 -9.07 29.71 17.74
CA VAL A 87 -10.53 29.73 17.61
C VAL A 87 -11.15 28.50 18.26
N ASN A 88 -12.04 28.72 19.22
CA ASN A 88 -12.83 27.67 19.87
C ASN A 88 -14.23 27.47 19.19
N SER A 89 -14.37 27.87 17.91
CA SER A 89 -15.64 27.68 17.17
C SER A 89 -15.75 26.22 16.71
N VAL A 90 -16.78 25.56 17.16
CA VAL A 90 -17.09 24.17 16.74
C VAL A 90 -17.31 24.13 15.23
N ASP A 91 -17.94 25.12 14.64
CA ASP A 91 -18.22 25.16 13.19
C ASP A 91 -16.92 25.18 12.36
N THR A 92 -15.94 25.97 12.78
CA THR A 92 -14.63 26.06 12.09
C THR A 92 -13.85 24.74 12.18
N VAL A 93 -13.93 24.06 13.33
CA VAL A 93 -13.28 22.75 13.51
C VAL A 93 -13.98 21.68 12.66
N LEU A 94 -15.30 21.69 12.61
CA LEU A 94 -16.07 20.77 11.77
C LEU A 94 -15.76 20.98 10.28
N GLU A 95 -15.73 22.24 9.81
CA GLU A 95 -15.34 22.56 8.44
C GLU A 95 -13.95 22.03 8.08
N ALA A 96 -12.99 22.19 8.98
CA ALA A 96 -11.64 21.65 8.80
C ALA A 96 -11.62 20.10 8.73
N VAL A 97 -12.39 19.43 9.59
CA VAL A 97 -12.52 17.96 9.59
C VAL A 97 -13.14 17.48 8.27
N ASP A 98 -14.18 18.15 7.77
CA ASP A 98 -14.83 17.82 6.48
C ASP A 98 -13.85 17.97 5.29
N LEU A 99 -12.86 18.85 5.40
CA LEU A 99 -11.78 18.99 4.42
C LEU A 99 -10.73 17.88 4.52
N GLY A 100 -10.83 16.99 5.49
CA GLY A 100 -9.94 15.84 5.65
C GLY A 100 -8.56 16.22 6.20
N ILE A 101 -8.51 17.05 7.24
CA ILE A 101 -7.29 17.30 8.01
C ILE A 101 -6.96 16.09 8.89
N ASP A 102 -5.67 15.88 9.20
CA ASP A 102 -5.24 14.78 10.07
C ASP A 102 -5.46 15.10 11.56
N ASN A 103 -5.22 16.35 11.95
CA ASN A 103 -5.36 16.78 13.33
C ASN A 103 -5.56 18.30 13.46
N TYR A 104 -6.02 18.72 14.65
CA TYR A 104 -5.99 20.12 15.07
C TYR A 104 -5.41 20.25 16.48
N ILE A 105 -4.83 21.40 16.78
CA ILE A 105 -4.25 21.76 18.09
C ILE A 105 -4.69 23.18 18.45
N VAL A 106 -5.20 23.34 19.66
CA VAL A 106 -5.63 24.67 20.16
C VAL A 106 -4.43 25.39 20.73
N LYS A 107 -4.25 26.67 20.39
CA LYS A 107 -3.24 27.55 20.97
C LYS A 107 -3.61 27.91 22.43
N PRO A 108 -2.65 28.04 23.37
CA PRO A 108 -1.20 27.95 23.15
C PRO A 108 -0.71 26.54 22.83
N LEU A 109 0.28 26.42 21.94
CA LEU A 109 0.75 25.13 21.47
C LEU A 109 1.45 24.35 22.59
N ASP A 110 0.97 23.13 22.85
CA ASP A 110 1.74 22.13 23.59
C ASP A 110 2.63 21.38 22.58
N PHE A 111 3.91 21.67 22.60
CA PHE A 111 4.89 21.04 21.71
C PHE A 111 5.03 19.54 21.92
N ALA A 112 4.76 19.01 23.12
CA ALA A 112 4.76 17.58 23.36
C ALA A 112 3.56 16.92 22.68
N GLU A 113 2.37 17.52 22.74
CA GLU A 113 1.19 17.08 22.02
C GLU A 113 1.41 17.14 20.51
N LEU A 114 1.97 18.24 20.00
CA LEU A 114 2.29 18.41 18.59
C LEU A 114 3.24 17.31 18.11
N GLU A 115 4.31 17.03 18.84
CA GLU A 115 5.26 15.97 18.50
C GLU A 115 4.62 14.59 18.43
N LEU A 116 3.75 14.25 19.36
CA LEU A 116 3.01 13.00 19.35
C LEU A 116 2.11 12.86 18.11
N LYS A 117 1.42 13.94 17.73
CA LYS A 117 0.55 13.96 16.53
C LYS A 117 1.38 13.86 15.24
N LEU A 118 2.48 14.59 15.15
CA LEU A 118 3.37 14.54 13.99
C LEU A 118 3.99 13.14 13.81
N ASN A 119 4.42 12.49 14.90
CA ASN A 119 4.97 11.14 14.83
C ASN A 119 3.92 10.12 14.34
N LYS A 120 2.67 10.22 14.77
CA LYS A 120 1.57 9.35 14.26
C LYS A 120 1.37 9.53 12.74
N ILE A 121 1.41 10.76 12.26
CA ILE A 121 1.33 11.04 10.82
C ILE A 121 2.57 10.49 10.10
N GLY A 122 3.75 10.69 10.67
CA GLY A 122 5.00 10.16 10.14
C GLY A 122 5.00 8.64 10.00
N ASP A 123 4.49 7.91 10.99
CA ASP A 123 4.33 6.46 10.94
C ASP A 123 3.41 6.05 9.79
N ALA A 124 2.28 6.73 9.61
CA ALA A 124 1.35 6.47 8.51
C ALA A 124 2.01 6.70 7.13
N ILE A 125 2.76 7.81 6.99
CA ILE A 125 3.52 8.11 5.75
C ILE A 125 4.57 7.03 5.48
N GLN A 126 5.30 6.56 6.49
CA GLN A 126 6.32 5.52 6.32
C GLN A 126 5.70 4.18 5.89
N ILE A 127 4.56 3.80 6.48
CA ILE A 127 3.82 2.59 6.08
C ILE A 127 3.35 2.70 4.62
N GLU A 128 2.78 3.83 4.22
CA GLU A 128 2.33 4.05 2.84
C GLU A 128 3.51 4.03 1.84
N ASN A 129 4.61 4.68 2.18
CA ASN A 129 5.83 4.69 1.37
C ASN A 129 6.47 3.31 1.28
N GLY A 130 6.47 2.53 2.37
CA GLY A 130 6.91 1.13 2.39
C GLY A 130 6.07 0.25 1.45
N LYS A 131 4.75 0.39 1.49
CA LYS A 131 3.83 -0.30 0.56
C LYS A 131 4.06 0.12 -0.90
N LYS A 132 4.28 1.40 -1.18
CA LYS A 132 4.59 1.88 -2.54
C LYS A 132 5.93 1.36 -3.05
N ARG A 133 6.96 1.34 -2.19
CA ARG A 133 8.30 0.85 -2.54
C ARG A 133 8.28 -0.65 -2.83
N GLY A 134 7.65 -1.44 -1.96
CA GLY A 134 7.47 -2.87 -2.18
C GLY A 134 6.70 -3.16 -3.48
N ARG A 135 5.69 -2.35 -3.84
CA ARG A 135 4.95 -2.50 -5.09
C ARG A 135 5.78 -2.14 -6.33
N LEU A 136 6.66 -1.14 -6.24
CA LEU A 136 7.61 -0.79 -7.32
C LEU A 136 8.65 -1.89 -7.51
N ASP A 137 9.25 -2.39 -6.43
CA ASP A 137 10.21 -3.48 -6.46
C ASP A 137 9.59 -4.77 -7.05
N LEU A 138 8.31 -5.03 -6.73
CA LEU A 138 7.56 -6.15 -7.34
C LEU A 138 7.34 -5.96 -8.85
N LEU A 139 7.04 -4.73 -9.30
CA LEU A 139 6.84 -4.45 -10.72
C LEU A 139 8.14 -4.58 -11.52
N GLU A 140 9.26 -4.09 -11.00
CA GLU A 140 10.58 -4.20 -11.63
C GLU A 140 11.08 -5.65 -11.70
N ASN A 141 10.78 -6.46 -10.70
CA ASN A 141 11.20 -7.86 -10.61
C ASN A 141 10.12 -8.87 -11.02
N LYS A 142 8.96 -8.40 -11.52
CA LYS A 142 7.79 -9.24 -11.78
C LYS A 142 8.12 -10.50 -12.58
N ASN A 143 8.74 -10.35 -13.74
CA ASN A 143 9.07 -11.49 -14.61
C ASN A 143 9.99 -12.50 -13.92
N ARG A 144 10.96 -12.01 -13.14
CA ARG A 144 11.90 -12.87 -12.40
C ARG A 144 11.20 -13.67 -11.30
N ILE A 145 10.25 -13.03 -10.60
CA ILE A 145 9.46 -13.67 -9.54
C ILE A 145 8.52 -14.71 -10.16
N GLU A 146 7.80 -14.36 -11.24
CA GLU A 146 6.94 -15.29 -11.98
C GLU A 146 7.70 -16.50 -12.49
N ASP A 147 8.91 -16.33 -13.04
CA ASP A 147 9.77 -17.42 -13.51
C ASP A 147 10.27 -18.29 -12.36
N SER A 148 10.60 -17.72 -11.20
CA SER A 148 11.00 -18.49 -10.02
C SER A 148 9.84 -19.36 -9.52
N ILE A 149 8.68 -18.77 -9.29
CA ILE A 149 7.47 -19.48 -8.85
C ILE A 149 7.10 -20.59 -9.84
N LYS A 150 7.21 -20.33 -11.16
CA LYS A 150 6.97 -21.32 -12.20
C LYS A 150 7.93 -22.53 -12.07
N LYS A 151 9.21 -22.31 -11.86
CA LYS A 151 10.19 -23.39 -11.71
C LYS A 151 9.89 -24.26 -10.49
N ASP A 152 9.62 -23.62 -9.36
CA ASP A 152 9.29 -24.33 -8.12
C ASP A 152 7.98 -25.10 -8.25
N PHE A 153 6.94 -24.50 -8.83
CA PHE A 153 5.67 -25.19 -9.11
C PHE A 153 5.88 -26.42 -9.98
N VAL A 154 6.59 -26.32 -11.10
CA VAL A 154 6.81 -27.46 -12.01
C VAL A 154 7.55 -28.59 -11.34
N LYS A 155 8.53 -28.26 -10.47
CA LYS A 155 9.29 -29.24 -9.68
C LYS A 155 8.38 -29.97 -8.69
N ILE A 156 7.66 -29.25 -7.86
CA ILE A 156 6.76 -29.80 -6.84
C ILE A 156 5.64 -30.61 -7.51
N TYR A 157 4.99 -30.04 -8.53
CA TYR A 157 3.95 -30.73 -9.27
C TYR A 157 4.41 -32.09 -9.84
N LYS A 158 5.66 -32.14 -10.36
CA LYS A 158 6.25 -33.39 -10.86
C LYS A 158 6.51 -34.40 -9.74
N GLU A 159 6.84 -33.96 -8.55
CA GLU A 159 7.02 -34.84 -7.37
C GLU A 159 5.70 -35.52 -6.98
N TYR A 160 4.57 -34.79 -7.03
CA TYR A 160 3.25 -35.34 -6.70
C TYR A 160 2.64 -36.22 -7.81
N THR A 161 2.91 -35.89 -9.07
CA THR A 161 2.18 -36.54 -10.21
C THR A 161 3.07 -37.48 -11.04
N GLY A 162 4.37 -37.48 -10.82
CA GLY A 162 5.35 -38.21 -11.64
C GLY A 162 5.59 -37.60 -13.03
N LYS A 163 4.82 -36.55 -13.43
CA LYS A 163 4.90 -35.92 -14.75
C LYS A 163 4.72 -34.42 -14.64
N GLY A 164 5.61 -33.65 -15.27
CA GLY A 164 5.45 -32.19 -15.36
C GLY A 164 4.33 -31.81 -16.35
N PRO A 165 3.72 -30.61 -16.20
CA PRO A 165 2.83 -30.04 -17.19
C PRO A 165 3.58 -29.73 -18.49
N ARG A 166 2.84 -29.62 -19.62
CA ARG A 166 3.46 -29.19 -20.89
C ARG A 166 3.87 -27.73 -20.81
N GLU A 167 3.02 -26.91 -20.22
CA GLU A 167 3.27 -25.48 -20.04
C GLU A 167 2.66 -24.99 -18.74
N THR A 168 3.32 -24.01 -18.13
CA THR A 168 2.82 -23.30 -16.95
C THR A 168 3.07 -21.81 -17.14
N VAL A 169 2.04 -21.01 -16.91
CA VAL A 169 2.10 -19.56 -16.90
C VAL A 169 1.78 -19.08 -15.49
N VAL A 170 2.65 -18.24 -14.93
CA VAL A 170 2.43 -17.58 -13.64
C VAL A 170 2.17 -16.11 -13.91
N GLN A 171 1.19 -15.53 -13.22
CA GLN A 171 0.83 -14.12 -13.33
C GLN A 171 0.63 -13.52 -11.94
N LEU A 172 1.35 -12.44 -11.67
CA LEU A 172 1.13 -11.59 -10.50
C LEU A 172 0.09 -10.51 -10.88
N LEU A 173 -1.09 -10.54 -10.27
CA LEU A 173 -2.25 -9.72 -10.60
C LEU A 173 -2.75 -8.96 -9.35
N GLY A 174 -2.06 -7.89 -8.98
CA GLY A 174 -2.41 -7.09 -7.80
C GLY A 174 -2.24 -7.87 -6.49
N ASP A 175 -3.34 -8.32 -5.91
CA ASP A 175 -3.43 -9.12 -4.69
C ASP A 175 -3.51 -10.64 -4.95
N GLU A 176 -3.45 -11.06 -6.21
CA GLU A 176 -3.55 -12.46 -6.61
C GLU A 176 -2.28 -12.95 -7.31
N VAL A 177 -1.93 -14.22 -7.06
CA VAL A 177 -1.00 -15.02 -7.88
C VAL A 177 -1.82 -16.10 -8.58
N LYS A 178 -1.81 -16.09 -9.90
CA LYS A 178 -2.53 -17.05 -10.73
C LYS A 178 -1.54 -17.94 -11.50
N LEU A 179 -1.63 -19.24 -11.28
CA LEU A 179 -0.93 -20.24 -12.08
C LEU A 179 -1.91 -20.85 -13.07
N THR A 180 -1.60 -20.78 -14.36
CA THR A 180 -2.35 -21.47 -15.42
C THR A 180 -1.49 -22.61 -15.95
N VAL A 181 -2.03 -23.80 -15.92
CA VAL A 181 -1.34 -25.07 -16.22
C VAL A 181 -2.00 -25.71 -17.42
N PHE A 182 -1.18 -26.11 -18.38
CA PHE A 182 -1.67 -26.71 -19.62
C PHE A 182 -1.18 -28.16 -19.79
N ASP A 183 -2.09 -29.02 -20.27
CA ASP A 183 -1.83 -30.43 -20.60
C ASP A 183 -1.08 -31.19 -19.51
N ALA A 184 -1.60 -31.08 -18.31
CA ALA A 184 -0.98 -31.58 -17.08
C ALA A 184 -1.43 -33.01 -16.69
N LEU A 185 -2.28 -33.64 -17.50
CA LEU A 185 -2.81 -34.97 -17.23
C LEU A 185 -1.74 -36.04 -17.30
N THR A 186 -1.74 -36.93 -16.32
CA THR A 186 -0.93 -38.14 -16.32
C THR A 186 -1.47 -39.16 -17.35
N THR A 187 -0.66 -40.19 -17.64
CA THR A 187 -1.11 -41.29 -18.55
C THR A 187 -2.33 -41.99 -17.98
N MET A 188 -2.41 -42.21 -16.69
CA MET A 188 -3.54 -42.84 -16.01
C MET A 188 -4.81 -41.99 -16.15
N GLU A 189 -4.74 -40.69 -15.81
CA GLU A 189 -5.88 -39.77 -15.94
C GLU A 189 -6.37 -39.67 -17.38
N SER A 190 -5.45 -39.58 -18.35
CA SER A 190 -5.79 -39.57 -19.78
C SER A 190 -6.48 -40.86 -20.21
N SER A 191 -6.11 -42.00 -19.64
CA SER A 191 -6.76 -43.28 -19.91
C SER A 191 -8.16 -43.35 -19.28
N LEU A 192 -8.35 -42.83 -18.08
CA LEU A 192 -9.65 -42.74 -17.42
C LEU A 192 -10.62 -41.86 -18.20
N LEU A 193 -10.14 -40.73 -18.76
CA LEU A 193 -10.97 -39.80 -19.52
C LEU A 193 -11.47 -40.31 -20.86
N LYS A 194 -11.04 -41.50 -21.33
CA LYS A 194 -11.64 -42.19 -22.48
C LYS A 194 -13.09 -42.54 -22.23
N SER A 195 -13.51 -42.65 -20.97
CA SER A 195 -14.90 -42.86 -20.58
C SER A 195 -15.47 -41.56 -19.96
N PRO A 196 -16.58 -41.00 -20.50
CA PRO A 196 -17.20 -39.80 -19.94
C PRO A 196 -17.64 -39.95 -18.48
N LYS A 197 -17.92 -41.14 -18.01
CA LYS A 197 -18.31 -41.43 -16.61
C LYS A 197 -17.21 -41.08 -15.60
N ASN A 198 -15.97 -41.04 -16.05
CA ASN A 198 -14.79 -40.79 -15.18
C ASN A 198 -14.41 -39.32 -15.08
N PHE A 199 -15.08 -38.42 -15.79
CA PHE A 199 -14.72 -37.00 -15.79
C PHE A 199 -14.73 -36.41 -14.38
N GLU A 200 -15.78 -36.71 -13.62
CA GLU A 200 -15.91 -36.17 -12.26
C GLU A 200 -14.85 -36.73 -11.31
N ILE A 201 -14.55 -38.04 -11.44
CA ILE A 201 -13.50 -38.68 -10.63
C ILE A 201 -12.14 -38.04 -10.91
N VAL A 202 -11.77 -37.88 -12.18
CA VAL A 202 -10.49 -37.25 -12.55
C VAL A 202 -10.43 -35.80 -12.07
N ARG A 203 -11.54 -35.04 -12.16
CA ARG A 203 -11.61 -33.69 -11.65
C ARG A 203 -11.37 -33.61 -10.14
N GLN A 204 -11.98 -34.49 -9.37
CA GLN A 204 -11.80 -34.58 -7.92
C GLN A 204 -10.36 -34.97 -7.57
N MET A 205 -9.78 -35.95 -8.24
CA MET A 205 -8.36 -36.30 -8.06
C MET A 205 -7.43 -35.12 -8.30
N ARG A 206 -7.70 -34.33 -9.36
CA ARG A 206 -6.94 -33.13 -9.68
C ARG A 206 -7.04 -32.05 -8.59
N ASN A 207 -8.25 -31.86 -8.02
CA ASN A 207 -8.42 -30.92 -6.92
C ASN A 207 -7.55 -31.31 -5.71
N VAL A 208 -7.57 -32.58 -5.31
CA VAL A 208 -6.76 -33.10 -4.20
C VAL A 208 -5.25 -32.88 -4.48
N VAL A 209 -4.79 -33.13 -5.71
CA VAL A 209 -3.39 -32.88 -6.10
C VAL A 209 -3.05 -31.39 -5.96
N TYR A 210 -3.94 -30.51 -6.43
CA TYR A 210 -3.68 -29.06 -6.33
C TYR A 210 -3.76 -28.54 -4.92
N GLU A 211 -4.62 -29.05 -4.07
CA GLU A 211 -4.62 -28.72 -2.64
C GLU A 211 -3.29 -29.10 -1.97
N ALA A 212 -2.79 -30.30 -2.22
CA ALA A 212 -1.50 -30.73 -1.68
C ALA A 212 -0.30 -29.92 -2.23
N VAL A 213 -0.30 -29.60 -3.53
CA VAL A 213 0.70 -28.73 -4.14
C VAL A 213 0.60 -27.31 -3.58
N ALA A 214 -0.61 -26.80 -3.40
CA ALA A 214 -0.85 -25.46 -2.90
C ALA A 214 -0.35 -25.26 -1.46
N GLU A 215 -0.44 -26.28 -0.61
CA GLU A 215 0.09 -26.24 0.75
C GLU A 215 1.59 -25.89 0.76
N THR A 216 2.37 -26.53 -0.10
CA THR A 216 3.80 -26.23 -0.25
C THR A 216 4.05 -24.90 -0.96
N MET A 217 3.28 -24.60 -2.02
CA MET A 217 3.45 -23.39 -2.83
C MET A 217 3.12 -22.10 -2.06
N THR A 218 2.22 -22.15 -1.11
CA THR A 218 1.83 -21.00 -0.29
C THR A 218 3.03 -20.35 0.40
N GLY A 219 3.91 -21.16 1.02
CA GLY A 219 5.15 -20.66 1.64
C GLY A 219 6.10 -20.05 0.60
N ILE A 220 6.36 -20.76 -0.49
CA ILE A 220 7.27 -20.33 -1.56
C ILE A 220 6.82 -19.01 -2.20
N ILE A 221 5.53 -18.88 -2.48
CA ILE A 221 4.95 -17.64 -3.04
C ILE A 221 5.09 -16.49 -2.03
N SER A 222 4.78 -16.74 -0.76
CA SER A 222 4.88 -15.73 0.29
C SER A 222 6.33 -15.23 0.47
N ASP A 223 7.29 -16.13 0.50
CA ASP A 223 8.72 -15.81 0.62
C ASP A 223 9.25 -15.06 -0.62
N SER A 224 8.79 -15.46 -1.82
CA SER A 224 9.24 -14.85 -3.09
C SER A 224 8.72 -13.42 -3.28
N ILE A 225 7.55 -13.09 -2.72
CA ILE A 225 6.87 -11.82 -2.92
C ILE A 225 7.00 -10.90 -1.69
N GLY A 226 7.24 -11.48 -0.49
CA GLY A 226 7.34 -10.74 0.76
C GLY A 226 5.98 -10.36 1.39
N TYR A 227 4.90 -10.99 0.95
CA TYR A 227 3.56 -10.87 1.51
C TYR A 227 2.99 -12.25 1.84
N ARG A 228 2.08 -12.31 2.81
CA ARG A 228 1.41 -13.58 3.14
C ARG A 228 0.34 -13.88 2.08
N PHE A 229 0.43 -15.08 1.50
CA PHE A 229 -0.56 -15.61 0.58
C PHE A 229 -1.24 -16.83 1.18
N ALA A 230 -2.47 -17.11 0.71
CA ALA A 230 -3.17 -18.35 0.96
C ALA A 230 -3.73 -18.89 -0.34
N TYR A 231 -3.84 -20.20 -0.45
CA TYR A 231 -4.59 -20.87 -1.53
C TYR A 231 -6.06 -20.49 -1.45
N GLU A 232 -6.63 -20.02 -2.56
CA GLU A 232 -8.05 -19.66 -2.64
C GLU A 232 -8.86 -20.78 -3.29
N LYS A 233 -8.45 -21.18 -4.48
CA LYS A 233 -9.20 -22.18 -5.28
C LYS A 233 -8.39 -22.73 -6.44
N SER A 234 -8.88 -23.88 -6.99
CA SER A 234 -8.49 -24.38 -8.30
C SER A 234 -9.71 -24.44 -9.23
N ASN A 235 -9.47 -24.22 -10.52
CA ASN A 235 -10.48 -24.32 -11.57
C ASN A 235 -9.95 -25.26 -12.66
N ILE A 236 -10.60 -26.42 -12.84
CA ILE A 236 -10.12 -27.49 -13.70
C ILE A 236 -11.03 -27.63 -14.91
N ASN A 237 -10.49 -27.32 -16.08
CA ASN A 237 -11.19 -27.51 -17.37
C ASN A 237 -10.53 -28.64 -18.16
N LEU A 238 -10.95 -29.86 -17.87
CA LEU A 238 -10.44 -31.08 -18.54
C LEU A 238 -10.68 -31.10 -20.05
N LYS A 239 -11.77 -30.46 -20.54
CA LYS A 239 -12.08 -30.41 -21.99
C LYS A 239 -11.09 -29.51 -22.74
N LYS A 240 -10.62 -28.42 -22.11
CA LYS A 240 -9.67 -27.50 -22.71
C LYS A 240 -8.22 -27.85 -22.37
N GLY A 241 -7.97 -28.84 -21.51
CA GLY A 241 -6.64 -29.15 -21.00
C GLY A 241 -5.99 -27.99 -20.24
N MET A 242 -6.81 -27.12 -19.63
CA MET A 242 -6.37 -25.92 -18.94
C MET A 242 -6.88 -25.92 -17.50
N GLU A 243 -5.99 -25.70 -16.58
CA GLU A 243 -6.28 -25.67 -15.16
C GLU A 243 -5.68 -24.42 -14.53
N GLN A 244 -6.37 -23.82 -13.56
CA GLN A 244 -5.91 -22.61 -12.88
C GLN A 244 -5.92 -22.82 -11.39
N ILE A 245 -4.88 -22.29 -10.75
CA ILE A 245 -4.72 -22.26 -9.29
C ILE A 245 -4.55 -20.82 -8.89
N VAL A 246 -5.27 -20.38 -7.88
CA VAL A 246 -5.30 -18.99 -7.43
C VAL A 246 -4.89 -18.92 -5.97
N PHE A 247 -3.94 -18.03 -5.68
CA PHE A 247 -3.53 -17.64 -4.34
C PHE A 247 -3.85 -16.16 -4.14
N LYS A 248 -4.31 -15.80 -2.95
CA LYS A 248 -4.60 -14.41 -2.57
C LYS A 248 -3.79 -13.96 -1.38
N ILE A 249 -3.50 -12.65 -1.33
CA ILE A 249 -2.95 -12.01 -0.14
C ILE A 249 -3.94 -12.17 1.01
N VAL A 250 -3.39 -12.52 2.18
CA VAL A 250 -4.10 -12.58 3.46
C VAL A 250 -3.42 -11.63 4.43
N ASP A 251 -4.22 -10.98 5.30
CA ASP A 251 -3.75 -10.03 6.31
C ASP A 251 -2.90 -10.69 7.40
#